data_dd22ae8b70c92bae3897d72bb8046814
#
_entry.id   dd22ae8b70c92bae3897d72bb8046814
#
_cell.length_a   1.000
_cell.length_b   1.000
_cell.length_c   1.000
_cell.angle_alpha   90.00
_cell.angle_beta   90.00
_cell.angle_gamma   90.00
#
_symmetry.space_group_name_H-M   'P 1'
#
loop_
_entity.id
_entity.type
_entity.pdbx_description
1 polymer ?
#
loop_
_entity_poly.entity_id
_entity_poly.type
_entity_poly.pdbx_seq_one_letter_code
_entity_poly.pdbx_strand_id
1 'polypeptide(L)'
;MKLLYISALSSNRLISEIYKKSGKNPGFAIQKFSRLLVKGLMAHGADVVALSNPPATEDRLKVSYGKETEEDVHYKYIPYLNVALLKHLCLFAYAFVYVLLWGCRHRREKAIVCDVLSISICMGALLASKINRVRSVGVVTDIYGLMVGNAKVSWIVKFAAYLNHCYVSSFDRYVLLTSQMNERVNPKGKSHIVMEALCDLSMAEQDVQNEEKATPRTVIYAGGIQERYGLKMLAEAFVKADIPDARLVYYGSGPYVEEYKKLCAVHPNLEYRGVAPNEEIVAEEMKATLLVNPRPTTEEFTKYSFPSKNMEYMASGTPLLTTKLPGMPEEYHQYVYLFEEESVQGYVNALRKVLSLPADTLYVKGEQAKKFVLQNKNYVAQAQRVLGLLEG
;
A
#
# COMPACT_ATOMS: atom_id res chain seq x y z
N MET A 1 6.70 -6.80 24.82
CA MET A 1 5.22 -6.83 24.60
C MET A 1 4.85 -8.01 23.71
N LYS A 2 3.73 -8.71 23.96
CA LYS A 2 3.21 -9.77 23.09
C LYS A 2 2.11 -9.24 22.19
N LEU A 3 2.24 -9.46 20.88
CA LEU A 3 1.30 -8.95 19.88
C LEU A 3 0.71 -10.07 19.02
N LEU A 4 -0.58 -9.99 18.74
CA LEU A 4 -1.19 -10.71 17.63
C LEU A 4 -1.43 -9.72 16.48
N TYR A 5 -0.78 -9.95 15.35
CA TYR A 5 -1.08 -9.26 14.12
C TYR A 5 -2.11 -10.04 13.33
N ILE A 6 -3.29 -9.48 13.12
CA ILE A 6 -4.46 -10.18 12.58
C ILE A 6 -4.80 -9.60 11.21
N SER A 7 -4.59 -10.41 10.16
CA SER A 7 -4.69 -9.92 8.78
C SER A 7 -4.78 -11.09 7.78
N ALA A 8 -4.65 -10.80 6.49
CA ALA A 8 -4.40 -11.76 5.43
C ALA A 8 -2.90 -11.99 5.16
N LEU A 9 -2.00 -11.49 6.03
CA LEU A 9 -0.56 -11.59 5.85
C LEU A 9 -0.12 -13.05 5.75
N SER A 10 0.65 -13.36 4.74
CA SER A 10 1.19 -14.70 4.48
C SER A 10 2.69 -14.61 4.16
N SER A 11 3.41 -15.73 4.34
CA SER A 11 4.82 -15.81 3.98
C SER A 11 5.04 -15.57 2.49
N ASN A 12 6.23 -15.12 2.11
CA ASN A 12 6.61 -14.95 0.70
C ASN A 12 6.51 -16.28 -0.05
N ARG A 13 6.92 -17.36 0.62
CA ARG A 13 6.83 -18.73 0.08
C ARG A 13 5.39 -19.07 -0.29
N LEU A 14 4.45 -18.90 0.65
CA LEU A 14 3.04 -19.23 0.43
C LEU A 14 2.40 -18.33 -0.64
N ILE A 15 2.68 -17.03 -0.63
CA ILE A 15 2.19 -16.07 -1.62
C ILE A 15 2.68 -16.44 -3.03
N SER A 16 3.96 -16.79 -3.16
CA SER A 16 4.54 -17.22 -4.44
C SER A 16 3.91 -18.52 -4.96
N GLU A 17 3.67 -19.48 -4.07
CA GLU A 17 2.97 -20.72 -4.43
C GLU A 17 1.53 -20.46 -4.91
N ILE A 18 0.79 -19.59 -4.20
CA ILE A 18 -0.58 -19.22 -4.57
C ILE A 18 -0.59 -18.50 -5.91
N TYR A 19 0.30 -17.55 -6.13
CA TYR A 19 0.40 -16.82 -7.39
C TYR A 19 0.73 -17.74 -8.57
N LYS A 20 1.74 -18.62 -8.41
CA LYS A 20 2.12 -19.59 -9.45
C LYS A 20 0.97 -20.52 -9.82
N LYS A 21 0.11 -20.91 -8.86
CA LYS A 21 -1.02 -21.81 -9.09
C LYS A 21 -2.26 -21.13 -9.67
N SER A 22 -2.55 -19.90 -9.23
CA SER A 22 -3.80 -19.23 -9.57
C SER A 22 -3.65 -18.16 -10.69
N GLY A 23 -2.45 -17.66 -10.91
CA GLY A 23 -2.20 -16.51 -11.81
C GLY A 23 -2.80 -15.19 -11.31
N LYS A 24 -3.46 -15.20 -10.13
CA LYS A 24 -4.16 -14.03 -9.59
C LYS A 24 -3.29 -13.29 -8.58
N ASN A 25 -3.33 -11.96 -8.61
CA ASN A 25 -2.62 -11.11 -7.64
C ASN A 25 -3.16 -11.37 -6.21
N PRO A 26 -2.34 -11.88 -5.28
CA PRO A 26 -2.75 -12.17 -3.91
C PRO A 26 -2.76 -10.92 -2.99
N GLY A 27 -2.76 -9.72 -3.56
CA GLY A 27 -2.70 -8.46 -2.81
C GLY A 27 -1.28 -8.06 -2.42
N PHE A 28 -0.32 -8.11 -3.33
CA PHE A 28 1.11 -7.85 -3.06
C PHE A 28 1.37 -6.57 -2.24
N ALA A 29 0.67 -5.48 -2.50
CA ALA A 29 0.87 -4.21 -1.78
C ALA A 29 0.51 -4.33 -0.30
N ILE A 30 -0.63 -4.93 0.04
CA ILE A 30 -1.06 -5.13 1.44
C ILE A 30 -0.20 -6.16 2.14
N GLN A 31 0.27 -7.19 1.43
CA GLN A 31 1.22 -8.17 1.95
C GLN A 31 2.55 -7.50 2.32
N LYS A 32 3.10 -6.65 1.43
CA LYS A 32 4.34 -5.88 1.69
C LYS A 32 4.18 -4.96 2.89
N PHE A 33 3.11 -4.16 2.94
CA PHE A 33 2.82 -3.25 4.06
C PHE A 33 2.74 -3.99 5.40
N SER A 34 1.93 -5.04 5.46
CA SER A 34 1.72 -5.83 6.68
C SER A 34 3.02 -6.51 7.16
N ARG A 35 3.83 -7.04 6.23
CA ARG A 35 5.12 -7.66 6.54
C ARG A 35 6.12 -6.65 7.10
N LEU A 36 6.23 -5.49 6.47
CA LEU A 36 7.12 -4.43 6.94
C LEU A 36 6.69 -3.95 8.35
N LEU A 37 5.39 -3.78 8.59
CA LEU A 37 4.89 -3.40 9.91
C LEU A 37 5.25 -4.44 10.97
N VAL A 38 5.03 -5.73 10.69
CA VAL A 38 5.37 -6.83 11.62
C VAL A 38 6.89 -6.86 11.88
N LYS A 39 7.72 -6.77 10.83
CA LYS A 39 9.18 -6.69 10.99
C LYS A 39 9.61 -5.50 11.85
N GLY A 40 9.00 -4.34 11.66
CA GLY A 40 9.27 -3.16 12.46
C GLY A 40 8.91 -3.34 13.94
N LEU A 41 7.75 -3.92 14.24
CA LEU A 41 7.34 -4.24 15.61
C LEU A 41 8.33 -5.21 16.27
N MET A 42 8.79 -6.24 15.55
CA MET A 42 9.77 -7.20 16.02
C MET A 42 11.16 -6.58 16.25
N ALA A 43 11.58 -5.65 15.38
CA ALA A 43 12.84 -4.92 15.54
C ALA A 43 12.92 -4.13 16.86
N HIS A 44 11.77 -3.77 17.44
CA HIS A 44 11.65 -3.16 18.77
C HIS A 44 11.41 -4.18 19.91
N GLY A 45 11.66 -5.46 19.67
CA GLY A 45 11.56 -6.52 20.68
C GLY A 45 10.14 -6.99 21.00
N ALA A 46 9.16 -6.70 20.14
CA ALA A 46 7.82 -7.27 20.29
C ALA A 46 7.81 -8.74 19.83
N ASP A 47 7.19 -9.61 20.64
CA ASP A 47 6.90 -11.00 20.27
C ASP A 47 5.61 -11.05 19.46
N VAL A 48 5.73 -11.17 18.13
CA VAL A 48 4.61 -11.03 17.19
C VAL A 48 4.23 -12.39 16.60
N VAL A 49 2.96 -12.75 16.70
CA VAL A 49 2.37 -13.88 15.96
C VAL A 49 1.38 -13.33 14.94
N ALA A 50 1.59 -13.65 13.67
CA ALA A 50 0.65 -13.33 12.59
C ALA A 50 -0.46 -14.38 12.53
N LEU A 51 -1.64 -14.04 13.06
CA LEU A 51 -2.85 -14.85 12.90
C LEU A 51 -3.50 -14.48 11.57
N SER A 52 -3.49 -15.41 10.62
CA SER A 52 -3.70 -15.08 9.23
C SER A 52 -4.83 -15.86 8.55
N ASN A 53 -5.55 -15.15 7.69
CA ASN A 53 -6.47 -15.69 6.70
C ASN A 53 -5.79 -15.66 5.32
N PRO A 54 -5.08 -16.72 4.90
CA PRO A 54 -4.38 -16.71 3.63
C PRO A 54 -5.37 -16.72 2.45
N PRO A 55 -4.99 -16.17 1.29
CA PRO A 55 -5.82 -16.24 0.09
C PRO A 55 -6.14 -17.71 -0.27
N ALA A 56 -7.38 -17.96 -0.72
CA ALA A 56 -7.77 -19.28 -1.21
C ALA A 56 -7.33 -19.45 -2.67
N THR A 57 -6.82 -20.63 -3.01
CA THR A 57 -6.86 -21.14 -4.39
C THR A 57 -8.25 -21.69 -4.65
N GLU A 58 -8.87 -21.35 -5.78
CA GLU A 58 -10.30 -21.64 -6.06
C GLU A 58 -10.68 -23.13 -6.02
N ASP A 59 -9.71 -24.03 -6.12
CA ASP A 59 -9.94 -25.47 -6.34
C ASP A 59 -10.02 -26.30 -5.05
N ARG A 60 -9.94 -25.69 -3.86
CA ARG A 60 -9.93 -26.44 -2.60
C ARG A 60 -11.14 -26.11 -1.73
N LEU A 61 -11.96 -27.12 -1.46
CA LEU A 61 -13.06 -27.00 -0.50
C LEU A 61 -12.53 -26.73 0.92
N LYS A 62 -11.45 -27.38 1.33
CA LYS A 62 -10.81 -27.19 2.63
C LYS A 62 -9.46 -26.51 2.45
N VAL A 63 -9.28 -25.36 3.10
CA VAL A 63 -8.01 -24.59 3.12
C VAL A 63 -7.36 -24.78 4.49
N SER A 64 -6.13 -25.27 4.51
CA SER A 64 -5.35 -25.45 5.74
C SER A 64 -3.85 -25.44 5.41
N TYR A 65 -3.11 -24.49 5.96
CA TYR A 65 -1.66 -24.35 5.77
C TYR A 65 -0.86 -24.53 7.07
N GLY A 66 -1.55 -24.63 8.23
CA GLY A 66 -0.93 -24.89 9.52
C GLY A 66 -0.19 -23.70 10.11
N LYS A 67 1.05 -23.91 10.51
CA LYS A 67 1.96 -22.90 11.05
C LYS A 67 3.26 -22.94 10.27
N GLU A 68 3.90 -21.80 10.13
CA GLU A 68 5.26 -21.71 9.60
C GLU A 68 5.99 -20.50 10.19
N THR A 69 7.30 -20.48 10.03
CA THR A 69 8.16 -19.34 10.38
C THR A 69 8.98 -18.97 9.16
N GLU A 70 8.98 -17.69 8.80
CA GLU A 70 9.79 -17.14 7.72
C GLU A 70 10.33 -15.79 8.20
N GLU A 71 11.64 -15.56 8.10
CA GLU A 71 12.30 -14.33 8.54
C GLU A 71 11.89 -13.93 9.99
N ASP A 72 11.92 -14.89 10.90
CA ASP A 72 11.54 -14.79 12.31
C ASP A 72 10.05 -14.47 12.58
N VAL A 73 9.25 -14.22 11.55
CA VAL A 73 7.80 -14.03 11.70
C VAL A 73 7.11 -15.37 11.87
N HIS A 74 6.36 -15.52 12.96
CA HIS A 74 5.57 -16.70 13.24
C HIS A 74 4.17 -16.59 12.65
N TYR A 75 3.90 -17.32 11.57
CA TYR A 75 2.59 -17.37 10.92
C TYR A 75 1.74 -18.49 11.50
N LYS A 76 0.49 -18.17 11.79
CA LYS A 76 -0.55 -19.14 12.12
C LYS A 76 -1.74 -18.95 11.20
N TYR A 77 -1.89 -19.86 10.26
CA TYR A 77 -2.97 -19.84 9.28
C TYR A 77 -4.23 -20.45 9.85
N ILE A 78 -5.35 -19.76 9.68
CA ILE A 78 -6.66 -20.25 10.11
C ILE A 78 -7.18 -21.23 9.08
N PRO A 79 -7.51 -22.49 9.46
CA PRO A 79 -8.17 -23.41 8.57
C PRO A 79 -9.64 -23.03 8.37
N TYR A 80 -10.14 -23.14 7.13
CA TYR A 80 -11.54 -22.86 6.83
C TYR A 80 -12.06 -23.69 5.67
N LEU A 81 -13.39 -23.78 5.57
CA LEU A 81 -14.08 -24.34 4.40
C LEU A 81 -14.36 -23.21 3.40
N ASN A 82 -13.94 -23.40 2.15
CA ASN A 82 -14.06 -22.39 1.09
C ASN A 82 -15.47 -22.39 0.47
N VAL A 83 -16.49 -22.26 1.33
CA VAL A 83 -17.90 -22.12 0.97
C VAL A 83 -18.35 -20.75 1.47
N ALA A 84 -18.99 -19.96 0.62
CA ALA A 84 -19.23 -18.53 0.79
C ALA A 84 -19.46 -18.05 2.26
N LEU A 85 -20.64 -18.29 2.83
CA LEU A 85 -20.95 -17.84 4.20
C LEU A 85 -20.19 -18.64 5.27
N LEU A 86 -19.99 -19.94 5.05
CA LEU A 86 -19.33 -20.82 6.02
C LEU A 86 -17.86 -20.44 6.23
N LYS A 87 -17.18 -19.99 5.18
CA LYS A 87 -15.82 -19.43 5.28
C LYS A 87 -15.75 -18.32 6.32
N HIS A 88 -16.64 -17.34 6.22
CA HIS A 88 -16.63 -16.17 7.12
C HIS A 88 -16.95 -16.55 8.56
N LEU A 89 -17.89 -17.50 8.75
CA LEU A 89 -18.22 -18.03 10.08
C LEU A 89 -17.07 -18.81 10.70
N CYS A 90 -16.39 -19.68 9.94
CA CYS A 90 -15.21 -20.41 10.41
C CYS A 90 -14.08 -19.48 10.82
N LEU A 91 -13.79 -18.47 9.99
CA LEU A 91 -12.74 -17.48 10.25
C LEU A 91 -13.04 -16.67 11.51
N PHE A 92 -14.28 -16.20 11.65
CA PHE A 92 -14.74 -15.47 12.84
C PHE A 92 -14.63 -16.33 14.11
N ALA A 93 -15.22 -17.53 14.10
CA ALA A 93 -15.26 -18.40 15.27
C ALA A 93 -13.86 -18.84 15.70
N TYR A 94 -13.00 -19.20 14.73
CA TYR A 94 -11.62 -19.58 15.05
C TYR A 94 -10.83 -18.42 15.67
N ALA A 95 -10.90 -17.23 15.05
CA ALA A 95 -10.21 -16.04 15.57
C ALA A 95 -10.73 -15.66 16.96
N PHE A 96 -12.05 -15.72 17.18
CA PHE A 96 -12.65 -15.44 18.48
C PHE A 96 -12.11 -16.39 19.55
N VAL A 97 -12.19 -17.70 19.36
CA VAL A 97 -11.74 -18.70 20.34
C VAL A 97 -10.23 -18.58 20.56
N TYR A 98 -9.46 -18.42 19.48
CA TYR A 98 -8.01 -18.31 19.58
C TYR A 98 -7.58 -17.09 20.40
N VAL A 99 -8.11 -15.91 20.09
CA VAL A 99 -7.77 -14.66 20.79
C VAL A 99 -8.28 -14.67 22.23
N LEU A 100 -9.44 -15.30 22.49
CA LEU A 100 -9.97 -15.47 23.84
C LEU A 100 -9.01 -16.30 24.69
N LEU A 101 -8.60 -17.48 24.22
CA LEU A 101 -7.66 -18.37 24.92
C LEU A 101 -6.27 -17.72 25.06
N TRP A 102 -5.79 -17.06 23.99
CA TRP A 102 -4.51 -16.36 24.00
C TRP A 102 -4.53 -15.22 25.04
N GLY A 103 -5.61 -14.47 25.10
CA GLY A 103 -5.80 -13.38 26.06
C GLY A 103 -5.82 -13.87 27.51
N CYS A 104 -6.38 -15.04 27.80
CA CYS A 104 -6.36 -15.64 29.15
C CYS A 104 -4.95 -16.10 29.56
N ARG A 105 -4.17 -16.63 28.60
CA ARG A 105 -2.82 -17.17 28.89
C ARG A 105 -1.78 -16.09 29.15
N HIS A 106 -1.91 -14.93 28.50
CA HIS A 106 -0.95 -13.84 28.62
C HIS A 106 -1.52 -12.72 29.48
N ARG A 107 -1.00 -12.56 30.69
CA ARG A 107 -1.58 -11.62 31.68
C ARG A 107 -1.02 -10.20 31.61
N ARG A 108 0.15 -9.96 30.99
CA ARG A 108 0.82 -8.65 30.95
C ARG A 108 1.19 -8.26 29.52
N GLU A 109 1.26 -6.95 29.25
CA GLU A 109 1.79 -6.33 28.03
C GLU A 109 1.38 -7.02 26.72
N LYS A 110 0.09 -7.04 26.43
CA LYS A 110 -0.46 -7.69 25.26
C LYS A 110 -1.42 -6.79 24.50
N ALA A 111 -1.40 -6.89 23.19
CA ALA A 111 -2.36 -6.19 22.33
C ALA A 111 -2.64 -6.98 21.04
N ILE A 112 -3.73 -6.64 20.37
CA ILE A 112 -4.01 -7.08 19.02
C ILE A 112 -3.88 -5.89 18.05
N VAL A 113 -3.25 -6.14 16.91
CA VAL A 113 -3.15 -5.20 15.79
C VAL A 113 -3.86 -5.84 14.59
N CYS A 114 -4.91 -5.21 14.11
CA CYS A 114 -5.81 -5.77 13.11
C CYS A 114 -5.77 -4.97 11.82
N ASP A 115 -5.50 -5.62 10.69
CA ASP A 115 -5.82 -5.06 9.38
C ASP A 115 -7.34 -5.09 9.18
N VAL A 116 -7.98 -3.93 9.24
CA VAL A 116 -9.45 -3.83 9.25
C VAL A 116 -10.12 -4.36 8.00
N LEU A 117 -9.40 -4.51 6.89
CA LEU A 117 -9.93 -5.09 5.66
C LEU A 117 -10.15 -6.62 5.77
N SER A 118 -9.48 -7.26 6.71
CA SER A 118 -9.69 -8.68 7.03
C SER A 118 -10.89 -8.90 7.96
N ILE A 119 -12.07 -8.45 7.54
CA ILE A 119 -13.27 -8.24 8.36
C ILE A 119 -13.59 -9.43 9.27
N SER A 120 -13.76 -10.63 8.72
CA SER A 120 -14.27 -11.79 9.47
C SER A 120 -13.35 -12.21 10.62
N ILE A 121 -12.06 -12.27 10.37
CA ILE A 121 -11.10 -12.67 11.42
C ILE A 121 -10.93 -11.55 12.45
N CYS A 122 -10.91 -10.29 12.00
CA CYS A 122 -10.73 -9.16 12.89
C CYS A 122 -11.97 -8.88 13.75
N MET A 123 -13.19 -9.12 13.25
CA MET A 123 -14.40 -9.03 14.08
C MET A 123 -14.39 -10.05 15.21
N GLY A 124 -14.05 -11.33 14.94
CA GLY A 124 -13.92 -12.35 15.96
C GLY A 124 -12.85 -12.01 17.01
N ALA A 125 -11.70 -11.57 16.53
CA ALA A 125 -10.59 -11.16 17.38
C ALA A 125 -10.93 -9.93 18.24
N LEU A 126 -11.56 -8.92 17.66
CA LEU A 126 -11.98 -7.71 18.37
C LEU A 126 -12.99 -8.02 19.48
N LEU A 127 -13.98 -8.87 19.21
CA LEU A 127 -14.95 -9.29 20.23
C LEU A 127 -14.25 -10.00 21.40
N ALA A 128 -13.36 -10.96 21.10
CA ALA A 128 -12.58 -11.65 22.12
C ALA A 128 -11.66 -10.70 22.91
N SER A 129 -11.07 -9.73 22.25
CA SER A 129 -10.20 -8.73 22.91
C SER A 129 -10.98 -7.88 23.91
N LYS A 130 -12.20 -7.49 23.59
CA LYS A 130 -13.09 -6.74 24.51
C LYS A 130 -13.43 -7.56 25.77
N ILE A 131 -13.74 -8.85 25.60
CA ILE A 131 -14.02 -9.75 26.73
C ILE A 131 -12.80 -9.85 27.65
N ASN A 132 -11.62 -10.01 27.10
CA ASN A 132 -10.36 -10.17 27.86
C ASN A 132 -9.70 -8.84 28.23
N ARG A 133 -10.30 -7.70 27.89
CA ARG A 133 -9.71 -6.36 28.08
C ARG A 133 -8.30 -6.24 27.48
N VAL A 134 -8.11 -6.84 26.31
CA VAL A 134 -6.87 -6.71 25.51
C VAL A 134 -7.02 -5.48 24.63
N ARG A 135 -6.01 -4.61 24.63
CA ARG A 135 -6.00 -3.42 23.77
C ARG A 135 -6.03 -3.81 22.30
N SER A 136 -6.80 -3.07 21.51
CA SER A 136 -6.96 -3.31 20.08
C SER A 136 -6.59 -2.08 19.25
N VAL A 137 -5.78 -2.29 18.22
CA VAL A 137 -5.43 -1.26 17.22
C VAL A 137 -5.99 -1.68 15.86
N GLY A 138 -6.76 -0.82 15.23
CA GLY A 138 -7.21 -0.98 13.85
C GLY A 138 -6.25 -0.28 12.89
N VAL A 139 -5.63 -1.03 12.01
CA VAL A 139 -4.83 -0.51 10.88
C VAL A 139 -5.77 -0.33 9.70
N VAL A 140 -6.02 0.91 9.32
CA VAL A 140 -6.97 1.29 8.27
C VAL A 140 -6.19 1.70 7.04
N THR A 141 -6.04 0.76 6.11
CA THR A 141 -5.30 0.98 4.85
C THR A 141 -6.20 1.40 3.70
N ASP A 142 -7.51 1.21 3.85
CA ASP A 142 -8.52 1.64 2.87
C ASP A 142 -9.88 1.79 3.57
N ILE A 143 -10.80 2.52 2.94
CA ILE A 143 -12.18 2.66 3.41
C ILE A 143 -13.09 1.79 2.56
N TYR A 144 -13.74 0.84 3.22
CA TYR A 144 -14.67 -0.08 2.57
C TYR A 144 -15.73 0.65 1.74
N GLY A 145 -15.85 0.27 0.48
CA GLY A 145 -16.89 0.78 -0.43
C GLY A 145 -16.50 2.01 -1.27
N LEU A 146 -15.39 2.71 -0.98
CA LEU A 146 -14.95 3.86 -1.81
C LEU A 146 -14.38 3.45 -3.17
N MET A 147 -13.83 2.24 -3.27
CA MET A 147 -13.29 1.70 -4.52
C MET A 147 -14.36 1.09 -5.44
N VAL A 148 -15.56 0.86 -4.91
CA VAL A 148 -16.71 0.36 -5.68
C VAL A 148 -17.42 1.58 -6.25
N GLY A 149 -17.27 1.82 -7.56
CA GLY A 149 -17.90 2.95 -8.26
C GLY A 149 -19.45 2.99 -8.08
N ASN A 150 -20.09 4.04 -8.58
CA ASN A 150 -21.52 4.43 -8.45
C ASN A 150 -22.56 3.40 -8.99
N ALA A 151 -22.42 2.11 -8.75
CA ALA A 151 -23.46 1.13 -9.00
C ALA A 151 -24.64 1.37 -8.03
N LYS A 152 -25.87 1.19 -8.50
CA LYS A 152 -27.10 1.26 -7.67
C LYS A 152 -26.93 0.40 -6.42
N VAL A 153 -26.70 1.03 -5.28
CA VAL A 153 -26.35 0.35 -4.04
C VAL A 153 -27.62 -0.26 -3.44
N SER A 154 -27.72 -1.59 -3.48
CA SER A 154 -28.78 -2.36 -2.81
C SER A 154 -28.82 -2.05 -1.30
N TRP A 155 -29.99 -2.19 -0.66
CA TRP A 155 -30.13 -2.07 0.80
C TRP A 155 -29.18 -3.01 1.57
N ILE A 156 -28.90 -4.19 1.02
CA ILE A 156 -27.95 -5.16 1.59
C ILE A 156 -26.54 -4.58 1.67
N VAL A 157 -26.12 -3.88 0.62
CA VAL A 157 -24.79 -3.23 0.59
C VAL A 157 -24.73 -2.07 1.58
N LYS A 158 -25.82 -1.29 1.72
CA LYS A 158 -25.90 -0.23 2.75
C LYS A 158 -25.81 -0.80 4.16
N PHE A 159 -26.50 -1.90 4.43
CA PHE A 159 -26.45 -2.56 5.73
C PHE A 159 -25.07 -3.15 6.01
N ALA A 160 -24.42 -3.79 5.03
CA ALA A 160 -23.06 -4.28 5.15
C ALA A 160 -22.05 -3.13 5.41
N ALA A 161 -22.21 -2.00 4.74
CA ALA A 161 -21.39 -0.81 4.98
C ALA A 161 -21.60 -0.23 6.39
N TYR A 162 -22.84 -0.22 6.87
CA TYR A 162 -23.15 0.19 8.25
C TYR A 162 -22.50 -0.74 9.28
N LEU A 163 -22.62 -2.06 9.10
CA LEU A 163 -21.98 -3.03 9.99
C LEU A 163 -20.45 -2.89 9.97
N ASN A 164 -19.88 -2.65 8.79
CA ASN A 164 -18.45 -2.38 8.65
C ASN A 164 -18.03 -1.11 9.39
N HIS A 165 -18.80 -0.04 9.27
CA HIS A 165 -18.56 1.21 9.99
C HIS A 165 -18.61 0.99 11.52
N CYS A 166 -19.64 0.30 12.03
CA CYS A 166 -19.74 -0.03 13.46
C CYS A 166 -18.54 -0.86 13.94
N TYR A 167 -18.13 -1.85 13.14
CA TYR A 167 -16.97 -2.68 13.44
C TYR A 167 -15.68 -1.86 13.49
N VAL A 168 -15.39 -1.08 12.42
CA VAL A 168 -14.14 -0.29 12.35
C VAL A 168 -14.09 0.76 13.46
N SER A 169 -15.21 1.39 13.81
CA SER A 169 -15.30 2.39 14.90
C SER A 169 -15.12 1.79 16.31
N SER A 170 -15.07 0.46 16.44
CA SER A 170 -15.03 -0.24 17.75
C SER A 170 -13.63 -0.51 18.28
N PHE A 171 -12.58 -0.29 17.52
CA PHE A 171 -11.20 -0.42 18.00
C PHE A 171 -10.89 0.61 19.08
N ASP A 172 -9.88 0.35 19.91
CA ASP A 172 -9.47 1.26 20.98
C ASP A 172 -8.57 2.37 20.44
N ARG A 173 -7.78 2.08 19.40
CA ARG A 173 -6.82 3.00 18.77
C ARG A 173 -6.68 2.71 17.29
N TYR A 174 -6.11 3.67 16.53
CA TYR A 174 -6.03 3.55 15.08
C TYR A 174 -4.65 3.91 14.53
N VAL A 175 -4.28 3.18 13.47
CA VAL A 175 -3.25 3.56 12.52
C VAL A 175 -3.96 3.85 11.21
N LEU A 176 -3.88 5.07 10.73
CA LEU A 176 -4.61 5.58 9.55
C LEU A 176 -3.61 5.92 8.44
N LEU A 177 -3.93 5.62 7.18
CA LEU A 177 -3.07 6.04 6.07
C LEU A 177 -3.10 7.55 5.84
N THR A 178 -4.25 8.20 6.08
CA THR A 178 -4.39 9.65 5.91
C THR A 178 -5.15 10.25 7.07
N SER A 179 -4.91 11.53 7.36
CA SER A 179 -5.62 12.26 8.42
C SER A 179 -7.13 12.33 8.16
N GLN A 180 -7.54 12.41 6.88
CA GLN A 180 -8.94 12.47 6.47
C GLN A 180 -9.73 11.20 6.81
N MET A 181 -9.05 10.06 6.98
CA MET A 181 -9.71 8.83 7.44
C MET A 181 -10.28 8.97 8.85
N ASN A 182 -9.67 9.82 9.70
CA ASN A 182 -10.03 9.93 11.11
C ASN A 182 -11.52 10.26 11.30
N GLU A 183 -12.04 11.21 10.56
CA GLU A 183 -13.44 11.61 10.66
C GLU A 183 -14.41 10.47 10.33
N ARG A 184 -14.03 9.61 9.37
CA ARG A 184 -14.88 8.49 8.93
C ARG A 184 -14.85 7.27 9.84
N VAL A 185 -13.66 6.93 10.37
CA VAL A 185 -13.49 5.65 11.08
C VAL A 185 -13.36 5.79 12.58
N ASN A 186 -13.09 6.98 13.08
CA ASN A 186 -12.86 7.28 14.50
C ASN A 186 -13.81 8.36 15.05
N PRO A 187 -15.13 8.19 14.97
CA PRO A 187 -16.10 9.22 15.35
C PRO A 187 -16.02 9.59 16.85
N LYS A 188 -15.37 8.77 17.66
CA LYS A 188 -15.19 9.00 19.11
C LYS A 188 -13.88 9.71 19.46
N GLY A 189 -13.08 10.13 18.47
CA GLY A 189 -11.82 10.84 18.69
C GLY A 189 -10.77 10.07 19.50
N LYS A 190 -10.74 8.74 19.39
CA LYS A 190 -9.77 7.91 20.10
C LYS A 190 -8.35 8.17 19.57
N SER A 191 -7.34 7.83 20.37
CA SER A 191 -5.93 7.98 20.00
C SER A 191 -5.61 7.31 18.68
N HIS A 192 -4.91 8.02 17.80
CA HIS A 192 -4.52 7.53 16.49
C HIS A 192 -3.19 8.14 16.03
N ILE A 193 -2.57 7.47 15.08
CA ILE A 193 -1.43 8.00 14.30
C ILE A 193 -1.74 7.92 12.82
N VAL A 194 -1.17 8.85 12.06
CA VAL A 194 -1.16 8.78 10.59
C VAL A 194 0.14 8.13 10.14
N MET A 195 0.04 7.09 9.32
CA MET A 195 1.15 6.31 8.77
C MET A 195 0.83 5.99 7.31
N GLU A 196 1.28 6.85 6.41
CA GLU A 196 0.86 6.89 5.00
C GLU A 196 1.29 5.65 4.23
N ALA A 197 2.52 5.20 4.50
CA ALA A 197 3.13 4.02 3.91
C ALA A 197 4.36 3.60 4.74
N LEU A 198 5.00 2.50 4.36
CA LEU A 198 6.22 2.01 4.97
C LEU A 198 7.32 1.89 3.90
N CYS A 199 8.47 2.50 4.18
CA CYS A 199 9.66 2.34 3.36
C CYS A 199 10.43 1.09 3.81
N ASP A 200 10.89 0.30 2.83
CA ASP A 200 11.75 -0.84 3.07
C ASP A 200 13.21 -0.38 3.17
N LEU A 201 13.88 -0.70 4.28
CA LEU A 201 15.28 -0.34 4.50
C LEU A 201 16.25 -1.04 3.53
N SER A 202 15.86 -2.13 2.90
CA SER A 202 16.68 -2.77 1.85
C SER A 202 16.92 -1.85 0.65
N MET A 203 16.07 -0.84 0.44
CA MET A 203 16.27 0.19 -0.58
C MET A 203 17.47 1.12 -0.28
N ALA A 204 17.95 1.15 0.98
CA ALA A 204 19.11 1.97 1.35
C ALA A 204 20.43 1.46 0.74
N GLU A 205 20.51 0.15 0.54
CA GLU A 205 21.71 -0.53 0.00
C GLU A 205 21.78 -0.44 -1.53
N GLN A 206 20.68 -0.02 -2.16
CA GLN A 206 20.59 0.15 -3.60
C GLN A 206 20.92 1.60 -3.95
N ASP A 207 22.07 1.80 -4.57
CA ASP A 207 22.51 3.12 -5.04
C ASP A 207 22.87 3.04 -6.52
N VAL A 208 22.33 3.96 -7.31
CA VAL A 208 22.69 4.12 -8.72
C VAL A 208 23.32 5.50 -8.86
N GLN A 209 24.58 5.53 -9.23
CA GLN A 209 25.29 6.79 -9.46
C GLN A 209 24.62 7.58 -10.59
N ASN A 210 24.72 8.90 -10.53
CA ASN A 210 24.11 9.79 -11.52
C ASN A 210 24.52 9.49 -12.96
N GLU A 211 25.72 8.98 -13.15
CA GLU A 211 26.28 8.60 -14.46
C GLU A 211 25.60 7.39 -15.10
N GLU A 212 24.88 6.57 -14.32
CA GLU A 212 24.15 5.40 -14.80
C GLU A 212 22.72 5.70 -15.25
N LYS A 213 22.29 6.98 -15.20
CA LYS A 213 20.93 7.36 -15.63
C LYS A 213 20.74 7.10 -17.12
N ALA A 214 19.55 6.59 -17.46
CA ALA A 214 19.23 6.15 -18.82
C ALA A 214 19.26 7.27 -19.85
N THR A 215 19.94 7.01 -20.97
CA THR A 215 19.89 7.84 -22.18
C THR A 215 19.15 7.07 -23.26
N PRO A 216 18.09 7.61 -23.91
CA PRO A 216 17.48 8.94 -23.67
C PRO A 216 16.87 9.12 -22.29
N ARG A 217 16.59 10.38 -21.89
CA ARG A 217 15.92 10.70 -20.61
C ARG A 217 14.62 9.93 -20.48
N THR A 218 14.52 9.10 -19.46
CA THR A 218 13.40 8.17 -19.31
C THR A 218 12.49 8.60 -18.17
N VAL A 219 11.20 8.80 -18.48
CA VAL A 219 10.13 9.03 -17.52
C VAL A 219 9.37 7.72 -17.32
N ILE A 220 9.25 7.24 -16.09
CA ILE A 220 8.61 5.95 -15.80
C ILE A 220 7.38 6.10 -14.91
N TYR A 221 6.33 5.38 -15.30
CA TYR A 221 5.21 5.00 -14.42
C TYR A 221 5.15 3.48 -14.31
N ALA A 222 5.07 2.96 -13.08
CA ALA A 222 4.90 1.53 -12.83
C ALA A 222 3.74 1.29 -11.86
N GLY A 223 2.71 0.56 -12.32
CA GLY A 223 1.53 0.28 -11.50
C GLY A 223 0.30 -0.15 -12.28
N GLY A 224 -0.87 0.05 -11.71
CA GLY A 224 -2.14 -0.21 -12.39
C GLY A 224 -2.38 0.79 -13.53
N ILE A 225 -2.51 0.31 -14.75
CA ILE A 225 -2.68 1.16 -15.94
C ILE A 225 -4.17 1.43 -16.16
N GLN A 226 -4.67 2.48 -15.50
CA GLN A 226 -6.06 2.91 -15.52
C GLN A 226 -6.15 4.38 -15.95
N GLU A 227 -7.13 4.73 -16.79
CA GLU A 227 -7.36 6.10 -17.24
C GLU A 227 -7.62 7.05 -16.06
N ARG A 228 -8.42 6.61 -15.07
CA ARG A 228 -8.73 7.37 -13.86
C ARG A 228 -7.51 7.69 -12.97
N TYR A 229 -6.34 7.12 -13.26
CA TYR A 229 -5.09 7.47 -12.58
C TYR A 229 -4.31 8.58 -13.29
N GLY A 230 -4.93 9.26 -14.28
CA GLY A 230 -4.35 10.38 -15.00
C GLY A 230 -3.39 9.97 -16.12
N LEU A 231 -3.27 8.68 -16.41
CA LEU A 231 -2.27 8.16 -17.36
C LEU A 231 -2.54 8.56 -18.81
N LYS A 232 -3.81 8.70 -19.21
CA LYS A 232 -4.17 9.20 -20.53
C LYS A 232 -3.73 10.65 -20.71
N MET A 233 -4.06 11.50 -19.74
CA MET A 233 -3.64 12.91 -19.73
C MET A 233 -2.11 13.05 -19.74
N LEU A 234 -1.40 12.19 -18.99
CA LEU A 234 0.05 12.18 -18.98
C LEU A 234 0.64 11.82 -20.35
N ALA A 235 0.11 10.78 -21.01
CA ALA A 235 0.57 10.38 -22.34
C ALA A 235 0.34 11.48 -23.39
N GLU A 236 -0.85 12.08 -23.39
CA GLU A 236 -1.19 13.21 -24.28
C GLU A 236 -0.28 14.42 -24.02
N ALA A 237 -0.03 14.75 -22.75
CA ALA A 237 0.85 15.83 -22.36
C ALA A 237 2.31 15.57 -22.75
N PHE A 238 2.78 14.33 -22.60
CA PHE A 238 4.15 13.95 -22.96
C PHE A 238 4.40 14.09 -24.47
N VAL A 239 3.45 13.65 -25.30
CA VAL A 239 3.52 13.84 -26.75
C VAL A 239 3.53 15.33 -27.11
N LYS A 240 2.62 16.14 -26.53
CA LYS A 240 2.56 17.59 -26.77
C LYS A 240 3.78 18.35 -26.22
N ALA A 241 4.41 17.84 -25.17
CA ALA A 241 5.61 18.46 -24.61
C ALA A 241 6.78 18.43 -25.59
N ASP A 242 6.81 17.45 -26.50
CA ASP A 242 7.82 17.32 -27.56
C ASP A 242 9.24 17.55 -27.06
N ILE A 243 9.62 16.79 -26.02
CA ILE A 243 10.92 16.97 -25.38
C ILE A 243 11.95 16.12 -26.12
N PRO A 244 13.00 16.72 -26.71
CA PRO A 244 14.04 16.01 -27.42
C PRO A 244 14.71 14.96 -26.52
N ASP A 245 15.08 13.81 -27.07
CA ASP A 245 15.78 12.73 -26.38
C ASP A 245 15.13 12.30 -25.05
N ALA A 246 13.79 12.26 -25.03
CA ALA A 246 13.03 11.79 -23.87
C ALA A 246 12.00 10.74 -24.29
N ARG A 247 11.73 9.79 -23.41
CA ARG A 247 10.70 8.77 -23.59
C ARG A 247 9.87 8.57 -22.32
N LEU A 248 8.59 8.21 -22.50
CA LEU A 248 7.66 7.84 -21.44
C LEU A 248 7.41 6.33 -21.49
N VAL A 249 7.69 5.65 -20.39
CA VAL A 249 7.59 4.20 -20.27
C VAL A 249 6.53 3.82 -19.23
N TYR A 250 5.58 2.94 -19.59
CA TYR A 250 4.63 2.36 -18.66
C TYR A 250 4.92 0.88 -18.41
N TYR A 251 4.98 0.53 -17.11
CA TYR A 251 4.99 -0.86 -16.63
C TYR A 251 3.69 -1.18 -15.89
N GLY A 252 3.16 -2.38 -16.09
CA GLY A 252 2.02 -2.88 -15.35
C GLY A 252 0.88 -3.40 -16.24
N SER A 253 -0.30 -3.51 -15.67
CA SER A 253 -1.50 -3.99 -16.35
C SER A 253 -2.72 -3.16 -15.97
N GLY A 254 -3.72 -3.18 -16.83
CA GLY A 254 -4.98 -2.47 -16.58
C GLY A 254 -5.79 -2.19 -17.84
N PRO A 255 -7.00 -1.67 -17.70
CA PRO A 255 -7.92 -1.48 -18.81
C PRO A 255 -7.44 -0.46 -19.88
N TYR A 256 -6.54 0.47 -19.52
CA TYR A 256 -6.02 1.48 -20.45
C TYR A 256 -4.85 0.97 -21.33
N VAL A 257 -4.34 -0.25 -21.10
CA VAL A 257 -3.16 -0.80 -21.80
C VAL A 257 -3.35 -0.82 -23.32
N GLU A 258 -4.49 -1.31 -23.82
CA GLU A 258 -4.70 -1.45 -25.26
C GLU A 258 -4.80 -0.10 -25.98
N GLU A 259 -5.36 0.92 -25.33
CA GLU A 259 -5.37 2.29 -25.86
C GLU A 259 -3.97 2.89 -25.86
N TYR A 260 -3.20 2.69 -24.79
CA TYR A 260 -1.81 3.16 -24.72
C TYR A 260 -0.91 2.51 -25.76
N LYS A 261 -1.04 1.21 -26.03
CA LYS A 261 -0.31 0.53 -27.12
C LYS A 261 -0.58 1.15 -28.49
N LYS A 262 -1.82 1.58 -28.75
CA LYS A 262 -2.15 2.30 -30.00
C LYS A 262 -1.41 3.63 -30.10
N LEU A 263 -1.26 4.36 -28.98
CA LEU A 263 -0.48 5.58 -28.94
C LEU A 263 1.02 5.29 -29.16
N CYS A 264 1.57 4.24 -28.57
CA CYS A 264 2.96 3.83 -28.78
C CYS A 264 3.26 3.50 -30.27
N ALA A 265 2.28 2.97 -31.01
CA ALA A 265 2.46 2.64 -32.41
C ALA A 265 2.63 3.89 -33.33
N VAL A 266 2.15 5.05 -32.90
CA VAL A 266 2.22 6.31 -33.65
C VAL A 266 3.21 7.33 -33.05
N HIS A 267 3.63 7.13 -31.81
CA HIS A 267 4.54 8.00 -31.09
C HIS A 267 5.75 7.20 -30.57
N PRO A 268 6.90 7.26 -31.24
CA PRO A 268 8.06 6.43 -30.89
C PRO A 268 8.71 6.76 -29.55
N ASN A 269 8.35 7.89 -28.95
CA ASN A 269 8.76 8.31 -27.60
C ASN A 269 7.85 7.79 -26.47
N LEU A 270 6.82 7.00 -26.79
CA LEU A 270 5.99 6.28 -25.84
C LEU A 270 6.30 4.78 -25.89
N GLU A 271 6.48 4.15 -24.74
CA GLU A 271 6.84 2.73 -24.65
C GLU A 271 5.99 2.01 -23.60
N TYR A 272 5.47 0.81 -23.94
CA TYR A 272 4.82 -0.08 -22.99
C TYR A 272 5.66 -1.35 -22.81
N ARG A 273 6.10 -1.61 -21.58
CA ARG A 273 6.97 -2.75 -21.23
C ARG A 273 6.28 -3.90 -20.50
N GLY A 274 4.96 -3.83 -20.34
CA GLY A 274 4.20 -4.93 -19.73
C GLY A 274 4.36 -5.05 -18.23
N VAL A 275 4.14 -6.27 -17.73
CA VAL A 275 4.32 -6.62 -16.32
C VAL A 275 5.66 -7.30 -16.15
N ALA A 276 6.47 -6.83 -15.20
CA ALA A 276 7.76 -7.40 -14.86
C ALA A 276 7.84 -7.69 -13.35
N PRO A 277 8.79 -8.52 -12.89
CA PRO A 277 9.08 -8.69 -11.47
C PRO A 277 9.43 -7.37 -10.79
N ASN A 278 9.06 -7.23 -9.52
CA ASN A 278 9.25 -5.95 -8.81
C ASN A 278 10.71 -5.52 -8.76
N GLU A 279 11.64 -6.47 -8.62
CA GLU A 279 13.09 -6.19 -8.59
C GLU A 279 13.58 -5.57 -9.92
N GLU A 280 13.10 -6.07 -11.05
CA GLU A 280 13.43 -5.52 -12.37
C GLU A 280 12.84 -4.11 -12.54
N ILE A 281 11.58 -3.90 -12.09
CA ILE A 281 10.93 -2.58 -12.15
C ILE A 281 11.70 -1.57 -11.30
N VAL A 282 12.08 -1.94 -10.08
CA VAL A 282 12.85 -1.06 -9.18
C VAL A 282 14.21 -0.72 -9.78
N ALA A 283 14.90 -1.67 -10.41
CA ALA A 283 16.17 -1.40 -11.11
C ALA A 283 15.99 -0.39 -12.26
N GLU A 284 14.89 -0.47 -13.00
CA GLU A 284 14.58 0.50 -14.06
C GLU A 284 14.14 1.87 -13.49
N GLU A 285 13.38 1.87 -12.39
CA GLU A 285 13.01 3.10 -11.65
C GLU A 285 14.26 3.86 -11.18
N MET A 286 15.28 3.17 -10.69
CA MET A 286 16.53 3.76 -10.25
C MET A 286 17.36 4.35 -11.40
N LYS A 287 17.31 3.76 -12.60
CA LYS A 287 17.97 4.26 -13.81
C LYS A 287 17.19 5.38 -14.51
N ALA A 288 15.92 5.59 -14.18
CA ALA A 288 15.09 6.59 -14.80
C ALA A 288 15.57 8.03 -14.47
N THR A 289 15.27 8.96 -15.37
CA THR A 289 15.50 10.39 -15.15
C THR A 289 14.45 10.98 -14.20
N LEU A 290 13.20 10.50 -14.34
CA LEU A 290 12.05 10.98 -13.59
C LEU A 290 11.03 9.85 -13.38
N LEU A 291 10.50 9.73 -12.19
CA LEU A 291 9.34 8.90 -11.92
C LEU A 291 8.09 9.76 -11.83
N VAL A 292 6.96 9.25 -12.29
CA VAL A 292 5.74 10.06 -12.35
C VAL A 292 4.53 9.32 -11.79
N ASN A 293 3.72 10.04 -11.00
CA ASN A 293 2.44 9.53 -10.52
C ASN A 293 1.36 10.63 -10.67
N PRO A 294 0.66 10.65 -11.80
CA PRO A 294 -0.24 11.75 -12.18
C PRO A 294 -1.66 11.57 -11.65
N ARG A 295 -1.85 10.90 -10.52
CA ARG A 295 -3.17 10.57 -9.99
C ARG A 295 -4.01 11.84 -9.74
N PRO A 296 -5.22 12.00 -10.33
CA PRO A 296 -6.01 13.21 -10.19
C PRO A 296 -6.47 13.45 -8.75
N THR A 297 -6.45 14.71 -8.29
CA THR A 297 -6.88 15.11 -6.95
C THR A 297 -8.40 15.17 -6.82
N THR A 298 -9.14 15.21 -7.93
CA THR A 298 -10.60 15.29 -7.98
C THR A 298 -11.31 14.00 -7.58
N GLU A 299 -10.62 12.88 -7.60
CA GLU A 299 -11.16 11.58 -7.23
C GLU A 299 -11.31 11.47 -5.71
N GLU A 300 -12.52 11.22 -5.20
CA GLU A 300 -12.81 11.20 -3.75
C GLU A 300 -11.90 10.25 -2.97
N PHE A 301 -11.56 9.09 -3.55
CA PHE A 301 -10.71 8.10 -2.88
C PHE A 301 -9.30 8.61 -2.57
N THR A 302 -8.82 9.65 -3.27
CA THR A 302 -7.48 10.22 -3.07
C THR A 302 -7.32 10.95 -1.73
N LYS A 303 -8.44 11.32 -1.10
CA LYS A 303 -8.44 11.85 0.28
C LYS A 303 -8.10 10.77 1.31
N TYR A 304 -8.42 9.52 0.98
CA TYR A 304 -8.32 8.39 1.89
C TYR A 304 -7.25 7.38 1.47
N SER A 305 -6.37 7.74 0.56
CA SER A 305 -5.29 6.87 0.12
C SER A 305 -3.99 7.64 -0.09
N PHE A 306 -2.90 7.01 0.29
CA PHE A 306 -1.55 7.44 -0.10
C PHE A 306 -1.00 6.42 -1.10
N PRO A 307 -0.56 6.84 -2.29
CA PRO A 307 -0.03 5.91 -3.28
C PRO A 307 1.27 5.27 -2.78
N SER A 308 1.26 3.96 -2.53
CA SER A 308 2.47 3.23 -2.11
C SER A 308 3.63 3.39 -3.08
N LYS A 309 3.34 3.63 -4.36
CA LYS A 309 4.35 3.92 -5.38
C LYS A 309 5.11 5.23 -5.13
N ASN A 310 4.48 6.26 -4.56
CA ASN A 310 5.20 7.48 -4.19
C ASN A 310 6.32 7.17 -3.18
N MET A 311 6.03 6.31 -2.20
CA MET A 311 7.04 5.88 -1.23
C MET A 311 8.19 5.10 -1.88
N GLU A 312 7.88 4.17 -2.77
CA GLU A 312 8.85 3.37 -3.50
C GLU A 312 9.71 4.25 -4.43
N TYR A 313 9.07 5.18 -5.15
CA TYR A 313 9.75 6.12 -6.03
C TYR A 313 10.70 7.06 -5.26
N MET A 314 10.25 7.61 -4.14
CA MET A 314 11.13 8.42 -3.29
C MET A 314 12.28 7.59 -2.72
N ALA A 315 12.04 6.33 -2.34
CA ALA A 315 13.07 5.44 -1.81
C ALA A 315 14.10 5.02 -2.86
N SER A 316 13.77 5.05 -4.15
CA SER A 316 14.71 4.75 -5.24
C SER A 316 15.81 5.82 -5.42
N GLY A 317 15.60 7.04 -4.91
CA GLY A 317 16.49 8.18 -5.17
C GLY A 317 16.29 8.84 -6.52
N THR A 318 15.36 8.36 -7.33
CA THR A 318 14.96 9.02 -8.57
C THR A 318 13.89 10.09 -8.27
N PRO A 319 14.02 11.31 -8.80
CA PRO A 319 13.07 12.38 -8.51
C PRO A 319 11.65 11.99 -8.96
N LEU A 320 10.67 12.38 -8.16
CA LEU A 320 9.25 12.11 -8.38
C LEU A 320 8.50 13.38 -8.80
N LEU A 321 7.73 13.30 -9.88
CA LEU A 321 6.71 14.29 -10.27
C LEU A 321 5.32 13.70 -9.99
N THR A 322 4.53 14.36 -9.14
CA THR A 322 3.22 13.88 -8.74
C THR A 322 2.21 15.03 -8.55
N THR A 323 0.95 14.70 -8.35
CA THR A 323 -0.08 15.67 -8.00
C THR A 323 -0.08 15.97 -6.49
N LYS A 324 -0.61 17.13 -6.10
CA LYS A 324 -0.79 17.52 -4.69
C LYS A 324 -1.98 16.79 -4.08
N LEU A 325 -1.86 15.46 -3.91
CA LEU A 325 -2.94 14.61 -3.41
C LEU A 325 -3.42 15.05 -2.03
N PRO A 326 -4.76 15.12 -1.80
CA PRO A 326 -5.32 15.48 -0.49
C PRO A 326 -4.86 14.56 0.66
N GLY A 327 -4.59 13.29 0.37
CA GLY A 327 -4.08 12.32 1.35
C GLY A 327 -2.57 12.38 1.56
N MET A 328 -1.83 13.22 0.84
CA MET A 328 -0.38 13.37 0.98
C MET A 328 -0.06 14.51 1.96
N PRO A 329 0.61 14.25 3.09
CA PRO A 329 1.03 15.28 4.02
C PRO A 329 1.93 16.35 3.39
N GLU A 330 1.81 17.60 3.85
CA GLU A 330 2.57 18.73 3.29
C GLU A 330 4.09 18.55 3.39
N GLU A 331 4.56 17.82 4.40
CA GLU A 331 5.99 17.54 4.58
C GLU A 331 6.65 16.86 3.39
N TYR A 332 5.88 16.15 2.54
CA TYR A 332 6.39 15.50 1.32
C TYR A 332 6.64 16.49 0.17
N HIS A 333 5.91 17.62 0.13
CA HIS A 333 5.90 18.51 -1.02
C HIS A 333 7.29 19.07 -1.35
N GLN A 334 8.12 19.32 -0.33
CA GLN A 334 9.47 19.81 -0.53
C GLN A 334 10.44 18.79 -1.16
N TYR A 335 10.08 17.50 -1.17
CA TYR A 335 10.92 16.42 -1.67
C TYR A 335 10.51 15.92 -3.05
N VAL A 336 9.39 16.40 -3.60
CA VAL A 336 8.86 15.99 -4.90
C VAL A 336 8.66 17.20 -5.80
N TYR A 337 8.53 16.98 -7.11
CA TYR A 337 7.97 17.94 -8.04
C TYR A 337 6.46 17.77 -8.09
N LEU A 338 5.73 18.87 -8.25
CA LEU A 338 4.27 18.86 -8.27
C LEU A 338 3.75 19.34 -9.62
N PHE A 339 2.68 18.72 -10.10
CA PHE A 339 1.86 19.31 -11.14
C PHE A 339 1.08 20.47 -10.53
N GLU A 340 1.33 21.69 -11.02
CA GLU A 340 0.66 22.90 -10.53
C GLU A 340 -0.80 22.98 -11.02
N GLU A 341 -1.09 22.39 -12.18
CA GLU A 341 -2.40 22.35 -12.78
C GLU A 341 -2.68 20.96 -13.36
N GLU A 342 -3.84 20.40 -13.06
CA GLU A 342 -4.29 19.10 -13.53
C GLU A 342 -5.02 19.23 -14.87
N SER A 343 -4.30 19.73 -15.90
CA SER A 343 -4.70 19.80 -17.29
C SER A 343 -3.60 19.27 -18.18
N VAL A 344 -3.92 18.96 -19.43
CA VAL A 344 -2.91 18.58 -20.43
C VAL A 344 -1.82 19.64 -20.52
N GLN A 345 -2.20 20.93 -20.55
CA GLN A 345 -1.22 22.02 -20.64
C GLN A 345 -0.39 22.17 -19.37
N GLY A 346 -1.01 22.01 -18.19
CA GLY A 346 -0.29 22.02 -16.90
C GLY A 346 0.75 20.91 -16.84
N TYR A 347 0.39 19.72 -17.33
CA TYR A 347 1.33 18.58 -17.40
C TYR A 347 2.46 18.83 -18.41
N VAL A 348 2.17 19.41 -19.58
CA VAL A 348 3.19 19.84 -20.54
C VAL A 348 4.20 20.79 -19.89
N ASN A 349 3.71 21.81 -19.19
CA ASN A 349 4.54 22.81 -18.53
C ASN A 349 5.43 22.17 -17.43
N ALA A 350 4.85 21.29 -16.62
CA ALA A 350 5.59 20.59 -15.56
C ALA A 350 6.67 19.65 -16.15
N LEU A 351 6.34 18.87 -17.17
CA LEU A 351 7.29 17.96 -17.83
C LEU A 351 8.46 18.74 -18.45
N ARG A 352 8.17 19.81 -19.19
CA ARG A 352 9.22 20.68 -19.79
C ARG A 352 10.09 21.31 -18.72
N LYS A 353 9.48 21.87 -17.67
CA LYS A 353 10.19 22.50 -16.54
C LYS A 353 11.13 21.51 -15.86
N VAL A 354 10.61 20.33 -15.47
CA VAL A 354 11.41 19.35 -14.70
C VAL A 354 12.48 18.72 -15.57
N LEU A 355 12.15 18.29 -16.80
CA LEU A 355 13.12 17.65 -17.69
C LEU A 355 14.15 18.61 -18.31
N SER A 356 13.98 19.93 -18.18
CA SER A 356 15.00 20.91 -18.56
C SER A 356 16.03 21.20 -17.45
N LEU A 357 15.79 20.71 -16.22
CA LEU A 357 16.71 20.91 -15.11
C LEU A 357 18.04 20.15 -15.34
N PRO A 358 19.16 20.67 -14.84
CA PRO A 358 20.43 19.96 -14.83
C PRO A 358 20.32 18.62 -14.10
N ALA A 359 21.06 17.60 -14.56
CA ALA A 359 21.07 16.26 -13.98
C ALA A 359 21.37 16.27 -12.48
N ASP A 360 22.34 17.09 -12.05
CA ASP A 360 22.70 17.24 -10.64
C ASP A 360 21.53 17.79 -9.78
N THR A 361 20.74 18.71 -10.33
CA THR A 361 19.57 19.24 -9.63
C THR A 361 18.51 18.17 -9.42
N LEU A 362 18.28 17.34 -10.44
CA LEU A 362 17.37 16.21 -10.37
C LEU A 362 17.87 15.14 -9.37
N TYR A 363 19.16 14.81 -9.44
CA TYR A 363 19.81 13.88 -8.52
C TYR A 363 19.69 14.32 -7.06
N VAL A 364 20.08 15.56 -6.76
CA VAL A 364 19.98 16.11 -5.39
C VAL A 364 18.55 16.04 -4.86
N LYS A 365 17.55 16.33 -5.70
CA LYS A 365 16.14 16.24 -5.32
C LYS A 365 15.74 14.79 -4.97
N GLY A 366 16.14 13.84 -5.79
CA GLY A 366 15.88 12.41 -5.56
C GLY A 366 16.55 11.91 -4.28
N GLU A 367 17.81 12.26 -4.06
CA GLU A 367 18.55 11.88 -2.85
C GLU A 367 17.95 12.48 -1.56
N GLN A 368 17.48 13.73 -1.61
CA GLN A 368 16.77 14.33 -0.49
C GLN A 368 15.47 13.58 -0.17
N ALA A 369 14.73 13.15 -1.20
CA ALA A 369 13.52 12.34 -1.05
C ALA A 369 13.85 10.97 -0.45
N LYS A 370 14.88 10.27 -0.97
CA LYS A 370 15.38 8.99 -0.46
C LYS A 370 15.75 9.09 1.01
N LYS A 371 16.58 10.07 1.37
CA LYS A 371 16.99 10.32 2.75
C LYS A 371 15.80 10.55 3.68
N PHE A 372 14.84 11.37 3.26
CA PHE A 372 13.63 11.66 4.05
C PHE A 372 12.84 10.40 4.36
N VAL A 373 12.52 9.59 3.34
CA VAL A 373 11.68 8.40 3.56
C VAL A 373 12.41 7.29 4.29
N LEU A 374 13.71 7.10 4.02
CA LEU A 374 14.53 6.11 4.73
C LEU A 374 14.77 6.47 6.19
N GLN A 375 14.82 7.75 6.55
CA GLN A 375 15.00 8.18 7.94
C GLN A 375 13.67 8.21 8.71
N ASN A 376 12.61 8.75 8.10
CA ASN A 376 11.38 9.09 8.83
C ASN A 376 10.21 8.16 8.55
N LYS A 377 10.22 7.46 7.41
CA LYS A 377 9.09 6.64 6.94
C LYS A 377 9.43 5.15 6.80
N ASN A 378 10.61 4.75 7.28
CA ASN A 378 10.98 3.33 7.29
C ASN A 378 10.14 2.54 8.30
N TYR A 379 10.05 1.24 8.08
CA TYR A 379 9.20 0.38 8.90
C TYR A 379 9.60 0.31 10.38
N VAL A 380 10.89 0.51 10.72
CA VAL A 380 11.36 0.51 12.11
C VAL A 380 10.88 1.77 12.83
N ALA A 381 11.14 2.97 12.26
CA ALA A 381 10.70 4.24 12.83
C ALA A 381 9.18 4.31 12.98
N GLN A 382 8.44 3.82 11.99
CA GLN A 382 6.98 3.84 12.02
C GLN A 382 6.39 2.85 13.04
N ALA A 383 7.01 1.66 13.19
CA ALA A 383 6.58 0.68 14.19
C ALA A 383 6.77 1.19 15.62
N GLN A 384 7.81 1.98 15.89
CA GLN A 384 7.99 2.63 17.20
C GLN A 384 6.79 3.52 17.55
N ARG A 385 6.25 4.26 16.58
CA ARG A 385 5.04 5.08 16.78
C ARG A 385 3.81 4.23 17.12
N VAL A 386 3.69 3.04 16.50
CA VAL A 386 2.61 2.08 16.82
C VAL A 386 2.77 1.53 18.23
N LEU A 387 3.99 1.21 18.67
CA LEU A 387 4.25 0.75 20.04
C LEU A 387 3.94 1.86 21.06
N GLY A 388 4.38 3.10 20.81
CA GLY A 388 4.02 4.26 21.63
C GLY A 388 2.51 4.48 21.72
N LEU A 389 1.79 4.27 20.60
CA LEU A 389 0.33 4.28 20.59
C LEU A 389 -0.26 3.17 21.50
N LEU A 390 0.39 2.02 21.64
CA LEU A 390 -0.06 0.90 22.49
C LEU A 390 0.26 1.11 23.98
N GLU A 391 1.30 1.83 24.33
CA GLU A 391 1.75 2.05 25.70
C GLU A 391 0.94 3.15 26.43
N GLY A 392 0.65 4.26 25.76
CA GLY A 392 -0.18 5.34 26.29
C GLY A 392 -1.66 4.96 26.38
#